data_0e81cd029a03ecdc8381caf56ca56656
#
_entry.id   0e81cd029a03ecdc8381caf56ca56656
#
_cell.length_a   1.000
_cell.length_b   1.000
_cell.length_c   1.000
_cell.angle_alpha   90.00
_cell.angle_beta   90.00
_cell.angle_gamma   90.00
#
_symmetry.space_group_name_H-M   'P 1'
#
loop_
_entity.id
_entity.type
_entity.pdbx_description
1 polymer ?
#
loop_
_entity_poly.entity_id
_entity_poly.type
_entity_poly.pdbx_seq_one_letter_code
_entity_poly.pdbx_strand_id
1 'polypeptide(L)'
;MKIVIAPDSFKESLSAPDVAEAIARGWRRVFPQAEVLLRPLADGGEGTVDAVLAATAGERRECRVEGPLGEPTLAHWGWLDDATAVIEMASASGLHLVPRDRRDATRSSSRGTGELIRAALDAGARKIILGLGGSATNDAGAGLLGALGVRFLAADGEELAPGGAALAGLHSLDLGGLDPRLVDVAVEVAADVDNPLCGPRGASAVFGPQKGASAEQVAQLDAALAHFAKVVAATLGEDFSRVPGVGAAGGLGFAARAFLRARFRPGIELVAELAGLADALVGADLVLTGLGGM
;
A
#
# COMPACT_ATOMS: atom_id res chain seq x y z
N MET A 1 -33.22 -15.73 10.49
CA MET A 1 -32.64 -15.34 9.20
C MET A 1 -31.30 -14.66 9.48
N LYS A 2 -30.24 -15.18 8.85
CA LYS A 2 -28.88 -14.66 8.95
C LYS A 2 -28.55 -13.92 7.65
N ILE A 3 -28.16 -12.65 7.75
CA ILE A 3 -27.85 -11.79 6.61
C ILE A 3 -26.38 -11.36 6.74
N VAL A 4 -25.57 -11.57 5.69
CA VAL A 4 -24.20 -11.07 5.60
C VAL A 4 -24.18 -9.89 4.63
N ILE A 5 -23.62 -8.77 5.08
CA ILE A 5 -23.53 -7.53 4.31
C ILE A 5 -22.03 -7.24 4.08
N ALA A 6 -21.57 -7.42 2.85
CA ALA A 6 -20.17 -7.38 2.45
C ALA A 6 -19.95 -6.46 1.22
N PRO A 7 -20.26 -5.17 1.30
CA PRO A 7 -20.00 -4.22 0.21
C PRO A 7 -18.56 -3.74 0.23
N ASP A 8 -18.10 -3.25 -0.91
CA ASP A 8 -16.98 -2.32 -1.02
C ASP A 8 -17.47 -0.86 -0.93
N SER A 9 -16.55 0.08 -0.94
CA SER A 9 -16.82 1.52 -0.93
C SER A 9 -17.53 1.98 -2.21
N PHE A 10 -18.36 3.02 -2.08
CA PHE A 10 -18.84 3.78 -3.22
C PHE A 10 -17.94 5.00 -3.41
N LYS A 11 -16.98 4.89 -4.33
CA LYS A 11 -15.93 5.90 -4.54
C LYS A 11 -16.50 7.32 -4.54
N GLU A 12 -15.82 8.22 -3.83
CA GLU A 12 -16.19 9.65 -3.66
C GLU A 12 -17.57 9.88 -2.98
N SER A 13 -18.22 8.84 -2.42
CA SER A 13 -19.55 8.95 -1.82
C SER A 13 -19.61 8.38 -0.40
N LEU A 14 -19.43 7.08 -0.21
CA LEU A 14 -19.54 6.42 1.08
C LEU A 14 -18.44 5.39 1.28
N SER A 15 -17.90 5.30 2.49
CA SER A 15 -16.98 4.23 2.88
C SER A 15 -17.68 2.87 2.91
N ALA A 16 -16.93 1.78 2.77
CA ALA A 16 -17.48 0.42 2.84
C ALA A 16 -18.23 0.14 4.17
N PRO A 17 -17.71 0.55 5.34
CA PRO A 17 -18.46 0.49 6.61
C PRO A 17 -19.78 1.26 6.59
N ASP A 18 -19.79 2.49 6.06
CA ASP A 18 -21.01 3.32 6.01
C ASP A 18 -22.08 2.70 5.09
N VAL A 19 -21.65 2.14 3.95
CA VAL A 19 -22.54 1.40 3.04
C VAL A 19 -23.13 0.19 3.75
N ALA A 20 -22.30 -0.60 4.43
CA ALA A 20 -22.76 -1.79 5.18
C ALA A 20 -23.78 -1.42 6.25
N GLU A 21 -23.52 -0.37 7.03
CA GLU A 21 -24.45 0.14 8.05
C GLU A 21 -25.75 0.69 7.46
N ALA A 22 -25.68 1.38 6.33
CA ALA A 22 -26.88 1.90 5.66
C ALA A 22 -27.80 0.75 5.20
N ILE A 23 -27.23 -0.29 4.61
CA ILE A 23 -27.93 -1.50 4.21
C ILE A 23 -28.54 -2.19 5.45
N ALA A 24 -27.76 -2.36 6.50
CA ALA A 24 -28.21 -3.00 7.75
C ALA A 24 -29.38 -2.27 8.39
N ARG A 25 -29.34 -0.94 8.44
CA ARG A 25 -30.49 -0.13 8.95
C ARG A 25 -31.77 -0.38 8.14
N GLY A 26 -31.66 -0.51 6.82
CA GLY A 26 -32.81 -0.82 5.96
C GLY A 26 -33.41 -2.18 6.29
N TRP A 27 -32.56 -3.21 6.39
CA TRP A 27 -33.00 -4.58 6.68
C TRP A 27 -33.59 -4.75 8.08
N ARG A 28 -32.99 -4.15 9.11
CA ARG A 28 -33.50 -4.20 10.51
C ARG A 28 -34.88 -3.60 10.65
N ARG A 29 -35.29 -2.65 9.78
CA ARG A 29 -36.67 -2.10 9.78
C ARG A 29 -37.72 -3.11 9.34
N VAL A 30 -37.37 -4.02 8.42
CA VAL A 30 -38.28 -5.02 7.86
C VAL A 30 -38.18 -6.33 8.62
N PHE A 31 -36.93 -6.71 9.02
CA PHE A 31 -36.62 -7.95 9.71
C PHE A 31 -35.88 -7.69 11.03
N PRO A 32 -36.55 -7.18 12.06
CA PRO A 32 -35.90 -6.75 13.31
C PRO A 32 -35.27 -7.88 14.09
N GLN A 33 -35.65 -9.15 13.81
CA GLN A 33 -35.10 -10.36 14.43
C GLN A 33 -33.99 -11.01 13.59
N ALA A 34 -33.59 -10.42 12.46
CA ALA A 34 -32.52 -10.97 11.66
C ALA A 34 -31.18 -10.76 12.34
N GLU A 35 -30.35 -11.81 12.32
CA GLU A 35 -28.92 -11.70 12.62
C GLU A 35 -28.24 -11.02 11.42
N VAL A 36 -27.67 -9.84 11.62
CA VAL A 36 -27.01 -9.07 10.56
C VAL A 36 -25.54 -8.98 10.88
N LEU A 37 -24.71 -9.58 10.03
CA LEU A 37 -23.24 -9.53 10.11
C LEU A 37 -22.70 -8.57 9.06
N LEU A 38 -21.95 -7.57 9.51
CA LEU A 38 -21.25 -6.63 8.64
C LEU A 38 -19.83 -7.12 8.35
N ARG A 39 -19.50 -7.22 7.08
CA ARG A 39 -18.16 -7.63 6.59
C ARG A 39 -17.76 -6.73 5.43
N PRO A 40 -17.58 -5.39 5.68
CA PRO A 40 -17.15 -4.50 4.62
C PRO A 40 -15.83 -4.97 4.03
N LEU A 41 -15.67 -4.78 2.72
CA LEU A 41 -14.55 -5.26 1.93
C LEU A 41 -13.77 -4.07 1.34
N ALA A 42 -12.59 -4.36 0.80
CA ALA A 42 -11.77 -3.45 0.03
C ALA A 42 -10.80 -4.25 -0.85
N ASP A 43 -10.22 -3.60 -1.85
CA ASP A 43 -9.30 -4.21 -2.83
C ASP A 43 -7.81 -4.02 -2.50
N GLY A 44 -7.46 -3.57 -1.29
CA GLY A 44 -6.08 -3.21 -0.91
C GLY A 44 -5.74 -1.73 -1.20
N GLY A 45 -6.70 -0.95 -1.67
CA GLY A 45 -6.61 0.48 -1.85
C GLY A 45 -7.08 1.29 -0.63
N GLU A 46 -7.53 2.51 -0.89
CA GLU A 46 -8.10 3.42 0.11
C GLU A 46 -9.33 2.81 0.78
N GLY A 47 -9.38 2.87 2.13
CA GLY A 47 -10.46 2.31 2.93
C GLY A 47 -10.25 0.87 3.39
N THR A 48 -9.14 0.23 3.03
CA THR A 48 -8.80 -1.13 3.48
C THR A 48 -8.66 -1.23 4.99
N VAL A 49 -7.98 -0.26 5.63
CA VAL A 49 -7.85 -0.20 7.10
C VAL A 49 -9.22 -0.11 7.76
N ASP A 50 -10.09 0.77 7.24
CA ASP A 50 -11.42 0.97 7.80
C ASP A 50 -12.31 -0.27 7.64
N ALA A 51 -12.26 -0.92 6.48
CA ALA A 51 -13.00 -2.15 6.23
C ALA A 51 -12.56 -3.27 7.18
N VAL A 52 -11.25 -3.47 7.35
CA VAL A 52 -10.71 -4.50 8.24
C VAL A 52 -11.05 -4.19 9.70
N LEU A 53 -10.88 -2.95 10.15
CA LEU A 53 -11.19 -2.57 11.53
C LEU A 53 -12.69 -2.66 11.86
N ALA A 54 -13.57 -2.35 10.89
CA ALA A 54 -15.02 -2.51 11.07
C ALA A 54 -15.45 -3.98 11.16
N ALA A 55 -14.67 -4.90 10.61
CA ALA A 55 -14.95 -6.35 10.63
C ALA A 55 -14.25 -7.10 11.77
N THR A 56 -13.30 -6.47 12.46
CA THR A 56 -12.46 -7.08 13.50
C THR A 56 -12.55 -6.31 14.83
N ALA A 57 -11.90 -6.81 15.87
CA ALA A 57 -11.73 -6.09 17.14
C ALA A 57 -10.46 -5.20 17.16
N GLY A 58 -9.87 -4.94 15.99
CA GLY A 58 -8.66 -4.13 15.87
C GLY A 58 -8.85 -2.66 16.21
N GLU A 59 -7.75 -1.97 16.42
CA GLU A 59 -7.73 -0.54 16.74
C GLU A 59 -7.03 0.29 15.66
N ARG A 60 -7.49 1.52 15.47
CA ARG A 60 -6.80 2.51 14.64
C ARG A 60 -5.67 3.13 15.43
N ARG A 61 -4.50 3.18 14.83
CA ARG A 61 -3.32 3.88 15.32
C ARG A 61 -2.91 4.98 14.37
N GLU A 62 -2.33 6.03 14.93
CA GLU A 62 -1.91 7.20 14.17
C GLU A 62 -0.47 7.57 14.53
N CYS A 63 0.26 8.07 13.53
CA CYS A 63 1.56 8.69 13.76
C CYS A 63 1.84 9.81 12.75
N ARG A 64 2.72 10.72 13.13
CA ARG A 64 3.21 11.74 12.20
C ARG A 64 4.33 11.16 11.36
N VAL A 65 4.20 11.31 10.05
CA VAL A 65 5.14 10.81 9.05
C VAL A 65 5.43 11.89 8.01
N GLU A 66 6.42 11.66 7.17
CA GLU A 66 6.69 12.51 6.02
C GLU A 66 5.69 12.21 4.90
N GLY A 67 5.02 13.24 4.42
CA GLY A 67 4.14 13.16 3.25
C GLY A 67 4.89 13.03 1.93
N PRO A 68 4.18 12.85 0.80
CA PRO A 68 4.80 12.57 -0.50
C PRO A 68 5.79 13.63 -0.99
N LEU A 69 5.61 14.88 -0.60
CA LEU A 69 6.47 16.02 -0.99
C LEU A 69 7.33 16.55 0.16
N GLY A 70 7.48 15.79 1.25
CA GLY A 70 8.34 16.13 2.38
C GLY A 70 7.64 16.89 3.51
N GLU A 71 6.34 17.28 3.35
CA GLU A 71 5.63 17.93 4.45
C GLU A 71 5.16 16.91 5.50
N PRO A 72 5.18 17.28 6.81
CA PRO A 72 4.63 16.41 7.84
C PRO A 72 3.14 16.14 7.62
N THR A 73 2.74 14.87 7.69
CA THR A 73 1.35 14.45 7.61
C THR A 73 0.98 13.54 8.77
N LEU A 74 -0.30 13.53 9.15
CA LEU A 74 -0.83 12.54 10.09
C LEU A 74 -1.35 11.36 9.30
N ALA A 75 -0.73 10.21 9.49
CA ALA A 75 -1.11 8.97 8.82
C ALA A 75 -1.65 7.96 9.85
N HIS A 76 -2.52 7.06 9.39
CA HIS A 76 -3.14 6.04 10.23
C HIS A 76 -2.89 4.64 9.66
N TRP A 77 -3.00 3.65 10.54
CA TRP A 77 -2.88 2.23 10.23
C TRP A 77 -3.69 1.41 11.24
N GLY A 78 -4.01 0.17 10.88
CA GLY A 78 -4.79 -0.74 11.72
C GLY A 78 -3.87 -1.69 12.50
N TRP A 79 -4.22 -1.94 13.76
CA TRP A 79 -3.58 -2.93 14.62
C TRP A 79 -4.59 -4.01 15.01
N LEU A 80 -4.26 -5.28 14.76
CA LEU A 80 -5.09 -6.42 15.11
C LEU A 80 -4.49 -7.21 16.28
N ASP A 81 -5.33 -7.97 17.00
CA ASP A 81 -4.96 -8.66 18.24
C ASP A 81 -3.85 -9.72 18.09
N ASP A 82 -3.65 -10.24 16.86
CA ASP A 82 -2.62 -11.23 16.53
C ASP A 82 -1.24 -10.61 16.19
N ALA A 83 -1.02 -9.36 16.55
CA ALA A 83 0.15 -8.57 16.19
C ALA A 83 0.31 -8.36 14.66
N THR A 84 -0.81 -8.26 13.95
CA THR A 84 -0.87 -7.88 12.55
C THR A 84 -1.09 -6.37 12.41
N ALA A 85 -0.24 -5.71 11.64
CA ALA A 85 -0.43 -4.32 11.21
C ALA A 85 -1.02 -4.29 9.80
N VAL A 86 -2.07 -3.50 9.60
CA VAL A 86 -2.67 -3.23 8.29
C VAL A 86 -2.34 -1.79 7.91
N ILE A 87 -1.57 -1.62 6.84
CA ILE A 87 -1.04 -0.32 6.40
C ILE A 87 -1.51 -0.04 4.98
N GLU A 88 -2.18 1.07 4.77
CA GLU A 88 -2.39 1.66 3.45
C GLU A 88 -1.24 2.62 3.16
N MET A 89 -0.48 2.37 2.09
CA MET A 89 0.58 3.31 1.71
C MET A 89 0.02 4.69 1.40
N ALA A 90 -1.22 4.77 0.92
CA ALA A 90 -1.89 6.02 0.60
C ALA A 90 -2.10 6.94 1.82
N SER A 91 -2.20 6.39 3.03
CA SER A 91 -2.32 7.19 4.25
C SER A 91 -1.11 8.12 4.49
N ALA A 92 0.08 7.70 4.04
CA ALA A 92 1.32 8.47 4.18
C ALA A 92 1.85 9.02 2.84
N SER A 93 1.64 8.28 1.74
CA SER A 93 2.28 8.56 0.45
C SER A 93 1.24 8.58 -0.69
N GLY A 94 0.00 8.94 -0.36
CA GLY A 94 -1.15 8.90 -1.27
C GLY A 94 -1.30 10.10 -2.18
N LEU A 95 -1.93 9.88 -3.33
CA LEU A 95 -2.18 10.91 -4.35
C LEU A 95 -3.16 12.00 -3.85
N HIS A 96 -4.08 11.65 -2.95
CA HIS A 96 -5.03 12.57 -2.34
C HIS A 96 -4.36 13.60 -1.42
N LEU A 97 -3.15 13.31 -0.89
CA LEU A 97 -2.36 14.22 -0.09
C LEU A 97 -1.70 15.33 -0.93
N VAL A 98 -1.70 15.18 -2.26
CA VAL A 98 -1.02 16.10 -3.17
C VAL A 98 -2.03 16.82 -4.06
N PRO A 99 -2.19 18.14 -3.91
CA PRO A 99 -3.00 18.94 -4.82
C PRO A 99 -2.58 18.72 -6.28
N ARG A 100 -3.54 18.76 -7.20
CA ARG A 100 -3.29 18.41 -8.62
C ARG A 100 -2.20 19.26 -9.27
N ASP A 101 -2.14 20.53 -8.94
CA ASP A 101 -1.16 21.52 -9.42
C ASP A 101 0.23 21.37 -8.80
N ARG A 102 0.36 20.57 -7.71
CA ARG A 102 1.62 20.30 -7.02
C ARG A 102 2.15 18.88 -7.27
N ARG A 103 1.44 18.05 -8.06
CA ARG A 103 1.87 16.69 -8.35
C ARG A 103 3.20 16.68 -9.09
N ASP A 104 4.16 15.94 -8.54
CA ASP A 104 5.49 15.78 -9.12
C ASP A 104 6.00 14.35 -8.87
N ALA A 105 5.79 13.48 -9.84
CA ALA A 105 6.22 12.08 -9.77
C ALA A 105 7.74 11.92 -9.69
N THR A 106 8.52 12.95 -10.07
CA THR A 106 9.99 12.90 -10.07
C THR A 106 10.58 13.06 -8.67
N ARG A 107 9.87 13.77 -7.80
CA ARG A 107 10.33 14.15 -6.44
C ARG A 107 9.55 13.47 -5.32
N SER A 108 8.34 12.98 -5.60
CA SER A 108 7.51 12.35 -4.56
C SER A 108 8.19 11.12 -3.98
N SER A 109 8.10 10.98 -2.65
CA SER A 109 8.79 9.98 -1.86
C SER A 109 7.83 9.07 -1.11
N SER A 110 8.15 7.80 -1.03
CA SER A 110 7.45 6.80 -0.23
C SER A 110 7.95 6.71 1.23
N ARG A 111 8.74 7.69 1.70
CA ARG A 111 9.37 7.68 3.02
C ARG A 111 8.36 7.49 4.15
N GLY A 112 7.25 8.22 4.13
CA GLY A 112 6.22 8.09 5.16
C GLY A 112 5.61 6.68 5.26
N THR A 113 5.52 5.95 4.15
CA THR A 113 5.10 4.54 4.19
C THR A 113 6.11 3.68 4.97
N GLY A 114 7.41 3.92 4.79
CA GLY A 114 8.46 3.26 5.58
C GLY A 114 8.40 3.62 7.06
N GLU A 115 8.04 4.87 7.38
CA GLU A 115 7.83 5.33 8.76
C GLU A 115 6.61 4.66 9.42
N LEU A 116 5.53 4.41 8.65
CA LEU A 116 4.41 3.59 9.13
C LEU A 116 4.84 2.15 9.44
N ILE A 117 5.64 1.54 8.56
CA ILE A 117 6.18 0.20 8.79
C ILE A 117 7.05 0.20 10.05
N ARG A 118 7.91 1.19 10.24
CA ARG A 118 8.73 1.32 11.46
C ARG A 118 7.86 1.46 12.72
N ALA A 119 6.80 2.26 12.68
CA ALA A 119 5.86 2.39 13.78
C ALA A 119 5.16 1.06 14.11
N ALA A 120 4.81 0.26 13.10
CA ALA A 120 4.28 -1.08 13.30
C ALA A 120 5.30 -2.03 13.93
N LEU A 121 6.57 -1.99 13.50
CA LEU A 121 7.67 -2.74 14.11
C LEU A 121 7.90 -2.34 15.57
N ASP A 122 7.83 -1.04 15.87
CA ASP A 122 7.97 -0.50 17.23
C ASP A 122 6.82 -0.96 18.15
N ALA A 123 5.64 -1.18 17.58
CA ALA A 123 4.48 -1.77 18.26
C ALA A 123 4.59 -3.31 18.44
N GLY A 124 5.59 -3.95 17.84
CA GLY A 124 5.80 -5.40 17.92
C GLY A 124 5.09 -6.22 16.85
N ALA A 125 4.83 -5.64 15.67
CA ALA A 125 4.21 -6.35 14.56
C ALA A 125 5.01 -7.60 14.16
N ARG A 126 4.30 -8.71 13.98
CA ARG A 126 4.82 -9.97 13.43
C ARG A 126 4.35 -10.23 12.01
N LYS A 127 3.28 -9.57 11.63
CA LYS A 127 2.74 -9.58 10.26
C LYS A 127 2.39 -8.15 9.86
N ILE A 128 2.71 -7.81 8.62
CA ILE A 128 2.33 -6.52 8.02
C ILE A 128 1.57 -6.81 6.74
N ILE A 129 0.41 -6.23 6.62
CA ILE A 129 -0.38 -6.20 5.40
C ILE A 129 -0.27 -4.81 4.81
N LEU A 130 0.27 -4.72 3.60
CA LEU A 130 0.55 -3.47 2.94
C LEU A 130 -0.30 -3.31 1.69
N GLY A 131 -1.26 -2.40 1.75
CA GLY A 131 -2.07 -2.00 0.60
C GLY A 131 -1.34 -0.98 -0.26
N LEU A 132 -1.29 -1.20 -1.57
CA LEU A 132 -0.51 -0.39 -2.51
C LEU A 132 -1.36 0.56 -3.38
N GLY A 133 -2.68 0.59 -3.21
CA GLY A 133 -3.56 1.49 -3.96
C GLY A 133 -3.34 2.98 -3.64
N GLY A 134 -3.71 3.86 -4.58
CA GLY A 134 -3.79 5.30 -4.35
C GLY A 134 -2.47 6.07 -4.25
N SER A 135 -1.34 5.53 -4.70
CA SER A 135 0.00 6.12 -4.52
C SER A 135 0.24 7.43 -5.30
N ALA A 136 0.97 8.38 -4.69
CA ALA A 136 1.53 9.57 -5.35
C ALA A 136 2.96 9.35 -5.88
N THR A 137 3.64 8.30 -5.44
CA THR A 137 5.09 8.11 -5.58
C THR A 137 5.48 7.30 -6.82
N ASN A 138 6.68 7.53 -7.31
CA ASN A 138 7.30 6.78 -8.41
C ASN A 138 8.81 6.61 -8.14
N ASP A 139 9.16 6.20 -6.93
CA ASP A 139 10.53 6.11 -6.41
C ASP A 139 11.01 4.66 -6.18
N ALA A 140 10.33 3.67 -6.77
CA ALA A 140 10.61 2.24 -6.57
C ALA A 140 10.67 1.80 -5.09
N GLY A 141 10.05 2.58 -4.19
CA GLY A 141 10.10 2.35 -2.75
C GLY A 141 11.40 2.78 -2.08
N ALA A 142 12.25 3.57 -2.75
CA ALA A 142 13.50 4.04 -2.16
C ALA A 142 13.28 4.86 -0.89
N GLY A 143 12.27 5.72 -0.86
CA GLY A 143 11.90 6.45 0.35
C GLY A 143 11.52 5.53 1.51
N LEU A 144 10.68 4.52 1.24
CA LEU A 144 10.32 3.50 2.24
C LEU A 144 11.56 2.82 2.81
N LEU A 145 12.47 2.36 1.95
CA LEU A 145 13.70 1.69 2.37
C LEU A 145 14.61 2.65 3.15
N GLY A 146 14.69 3.92 2.75
CA GLY A 146 15.43 4.95 3.47
C GLY A 146 14.91 5.16 4.91
N ALA A 147 13.59 5.15 5.12
CA ALA A 147 12.99 5.20 6.45
C ALA A 147 13.30 3.96 7.28
N LEU A 148 13.54 2.81 6.64
CA LEU A 148 13.91 1.55 7.27
C LEU A 148 15.43 1.36 7.41
N GLY A 149 16.24 2.39 7.05
CA GLY A 149 17.67 2.44 7.33
C GLY A 149 18.60 2.10 6.16
N VAL A 150 18.08 1.88 4.94
CA VAL A 150 18.92 1.75 3.74
C VAL A 150 19.44 3.12 3.31
N ARG A 151 20.73 3.22 2.95
CA ARG A 151 21.29 4.44 2.38
C ARG A 151 21.56 4.25 0.89
N PHE A 152 21.22 5.27 0.12
CA PHE A 152 21.37 5.33 -1.34
C PHE A 152 22.50 6.30 -1.67
N LEU A 153 23.63 5.79 -2.15
CA LEU A 153 24.85 6.56 -2.28
C LEU A 153 25.18 6.86 -3.75
N ALA A 154 25.55 8.10 -4.03
CA ALA A 154 26.14 8.53 -5.29
C ALA A 154 27.61 8.08 -5.37
N ALA A 155 28.28 8.32 -6.51
CA ALA A 155 29.67 7.91 -6.75
C ALA A 155 30.69 8.60 -5.83
N ASP A 156 30.36 9.77 -5.30
CA ASP A 156 31.16 10.51 -4.31
C ASP A 156 30.91 10.09 -2.86
N GLY A 157 29.98 9.16 -2.63
CA GLY A 157 29.59 8.65 -1.32
C GLY A 157 28.54 9.49 -0.59
N GLU A 158 28.03 10.56 -1.18
CA GLU A 158 26.94 11.35 -0.63
C GLU A 158 25.60 10.64 -0.82
N GLU A 159 24.65 10.91 0.08
CA GLU A 159 23.29 10.37 -0.05
C GLU A 159 22.51 11.06 -1.14
N LEU A 160 21.74 10.29 -1.92
CA LEU A 160 20.85 10.83 -2.95
C LEU A 160 19.71 11.63 -2.31
N ALA A 161 19.28 12.67 -3.03
CA ALA A 161 18.02 13.35 -2.72
C ALA A 161 16.82 12.40 -2.83
N PRO A 162 15.70 12.66 -2.13
CA PRO A 162 14.49 11.87 -2.26
C PRO A 162 13.84 11.99 -3.65
N GLY A 163 13.07 10.97 -4.03
CA GLY A 163 12.30 10.90 -5.27
C GLY A 163 12.94 10.04 -6.35
N GLY A 164 12.09 9.56 -7.28
CA GLY A 164 12.49 8.59 -8.29
C GLY A 164 13.52 9.10 -9.29
N ALA A 165 13.51 10.38 -9.64
CA ALA A 165 14.47 10.93 -10.58
C ALA A 165 15.92 10.88 -10.04
N ALA A 166 16.11 11.04 -8.74
CA ALA A 166 17.43 10.97 -8.10
C ALA A 166 18.10 9.60 -8.23
N LEU A 167 17.33 8.53 -8.40
CA LEU A 167 17.84 7.17 -8.56
C LEU A 167 18.70 6.98 -9.82
N ALA A 168 18.63 7.89 -10.78
CA ALA A 168 19.54 7.91 -11.93
C ALA A 168 21.01 8.09 -11.53
N GLY A 169 21.28 8.75 -10.38
CA GLY A 169 22.62 8.96 -9.82
C GLY A 169 23.08 7.88 -8.84
N LEU A 170 22.31 6.82 -8.63
CA LEU A 170 22.66 5.77 -7.68
C LEU A 170 23.89 5.01 -8.09
N HIS A 171 24.89 4.96 -7.20
CA HIS A 171 26.10 4.18 -7.38
C HIS A 171 26.09 2.88 -6.56
N SER A 172 25.68 2.96 -5.30
CA SER A 172 25.66 1.82 -4.39
C SER A 172 24.59 1.93 -3.30
N LEU A 173 24.29 0.80 -2.68
CA LEU A 173 23.41 0.68 -1.53
C LEU A 173 24.22 0.31 -0.29
N ASP A 174 23.96 1.00 0.83
CA ASP A 174 24.40 0.56 2.14
C ASP A 174 23.21 -0.01 2.91
N LEU A 175 23.24 -1.32 3.15
CA LEU A 175 22.20 -2.07 3.85
C LEU A 175 22.48 -2.25 5.35
N GLY A 176 23.61 -1.73 5.85
CA GLY A 176 24.05 -1.94 7.23
C GLY A 176 23.09 -1.38 8.28
N GLY A 177 22.28 -0.39 7.89
CA GLY A 177 21.27 0.22 8.75
C GLY A 177 19.85 -0.35 8.60
N LEU A 178 19.63 -1.31 7.68
CA LEU A 178 18.30 -1.89 7.47
C LEU A 178 17.78 -2.53 8.77
N ASP A 179 16.54 -2.17 9.15
CA ASP A 179 15.94 -2.61 10.41
C ASP A 179 15.97 -4.14 10.53
N PRO A 180 16.72 -4.69 11.50
CA PRO A 180 16.93 -6.14 11.60
C PRO A 180 15.64 -6.91 11.94
N ARG A 181 14.63 -6.26 12.50
CA ARG A 181 13.35 -6.88 12.85
C ARG A 181 12.57 -7.37 11.62
N LEU A 182 12.85 -6.81 10.44
CA LEU A 182 12.21 -7.22 9.17
C LEU A 182 12.47 -8.70 8.81
N VAL A 183 13.51 -9.32 9.35
CA VAL A 183 13.82 -10.74 9.11
C VAL A 183 12.73 -11.65 9.69
N ASP A 184 12.12 -11.24 10.81
CA ASP A 184 11.16 -12.04 11.57
C ASP A 184 9.70 -11.64 11.31
N VAL A 185 9.46 -10.67 10.42
CA VAL A 185 8.13 -10.15 10.12
C VAL A 185 7.64 -10.66 8.76
N ALA A 186 6.47 -11.30 8.75
CA ALA A 186 5.80 -11.68 7.51
C ALA A 186 5.17 -10.44 6.85
N VAL A 187 5.51 -10.16 5.60
CA VAL A 187 4.91 -9.06 4.83
C VAL A 187 4.06 -9.62 3.70
N GLU A 188 2.80 -9.24 3.67
CA GLU A 188 1.87 -9.52 2.56
C GLU A 188 1.48 -8.21 1.90
N VAL A 189 1.52 -8.19 0.57
CA VAL A 189 1.12 -7.04 -0.24
C VAL A 189 -0.22 -7.32 -0.89
N ALA A 190 -1.19 -6.45 -0.60
CA ALA A 190 -2.48 -6.41 -1.27
C ALA A 190 -2.34 -5.57 -2.54
N ALA A 191 -2.32 -6.22 -3.71
CA ALA A 191 -2.21 -5.55 -5.00
C ALA A 191 -2.85 -6.38 -6.10
N ASP A 192 -3.72 -5.74 -6.88
CA ASP A 192 -4.48 -6.36 -7.99
C ASP A 192 -3.91 -6.02 -9.37
N VAL A 193 -2.64 -5.61 -9.43
CA VAL A 193 -1.93 -5.30 -10.67
C VAL A 193 -0.77 -6.26 -10.92
N ASP A 194 -0.48 -6.54 -12.18
CA ASP A 194 0.60 -7.44 -12.63
C ASP A 194 1.78 -6.70 -13.27
N ASN A 195 1.79 -5.37 -13.22
CA ASN A 195 2.78 -4.53 -13.88
C ASN A 195 4.20 -4.86 -13.38
N PRO A 196 5.18 -5.04 -14.30
CA PRO A 196 6.59 -5.08 -13.94
C PRO A 196 7.08 -3.70 -13.51
N LEU A 197 8.32 -3.60 -13.02
CA LEU A 197 8.87 -2.32 -12.59
C LEU A 197 8.99 -1.31 -13.74
N CYS A 198 9.53 -1.73 -14.88
CA CYS A 198 9.91 -0.87 -16.00
C CYS A 198 9.32 -1.32 -17.33
N GLY A 199 9.48 -0.46 -18.34
CA GLY A 199 9.05 -0.70 -19.72
C GLY A 199 7.61 -0.22 -20.00
N PRO A 200 7.04 -0.54 -21.19
CA PRO A 200 5.74 0.00 -21.62
C PRO A 200 4.56 -0.33 -20.69
N ARG A 201 4.67 -1.41 -19.91
CA ARG A 201 3.71 -1.81 -18.88
C ARG A 201 4.23 -1.53 -17.46
N GLY A 202 5.35 -0.81 -17.33
CA GLY A 202 6.00 -0.53 -16.06
C GLY A 202 5.32 0.55 -15.24
N ALA A 203 5.83 0.73 -14.03
CA ALA A 203 5.31 1.68 -13.04
C ALA A 203 5.19 3.10 -13.58
N SER A 204 6.26 3.63 -14.20
CA SER A 204 6.30 5.01 -14.69
C SER A 204 5.40 5.20 -15.91
N ALA A 205 5.41 4.24 -16.84
CA ALA A 205 4.64 4.34 -18.10
C ALA A 205 3.14 4.32 -17.84
N VAL A 206 2.67 3.44 -16.95
CA VAL A 206 1.24 3.25 -16.70
C VAL A 206 0.70 4.26 -15.69
N PHE A 207 1.42 4.51 -14.61
CA PHE A 207 0.90 5.27 -13.47
C PHE A 207 1.54 6.66 -13.30
N GLY A 208 2.64 6.98 -14.01
CA GLY A 208 3.33 8.27 -13.94
C GLY A 208 2.46 9.47 -14.35
N PRO A 209 1.69 9.40 -15.46
CA PRO A 209 0.89 10.54 -15.92
C PRO A 209 -0.12 11.05 -14.89
N GLN A 210 -0.85 10.17 -14.18
CA GLN A 210 -1.80 10.58 -13.15
C GLN A 210 -1.12 11.24 -11.93
N LYS A 211 0.18 10.98 -11.75
CA LYS A 211 1.04 11.55 -10.69
C LYS A 211 1.74 12.83 -11.11
N GLY A 212 1.39 13.37 -12.27
CA GLY A 212 1.89 14.63 -12.80
C GLY A 212 3.12 14.52 -13.70
N ALA A 213 3.56 13.32 -14.10
CA ALA A 213 4.70 13.17 -14.99
C ALA A 213 4.33 13.51 -16.45
N SER A 214 5.17 14.32 -17.12
CA SER A 214 5.15 14.49 -18.57
C SER A 214 5.69 13.23 -19.28
N ALA A 215 5.53 13.14 -20.60
CA ALA A 215 6.07 12.03 -21.37
C ALA A 215 7.60 11.90 -21.23
N GLU A 216 8.31 13.02 -21.20
CA GLU A 216 9.76 13.06 -20.99
C GLU A 216 10.13 12.59 -19.58
N GLN A 217 9.37 13.03 -18.57
CA GLN A 217 9.57 12.61 -17.18
C GLN A 217 9.27 11.13 -16.98
N VAL A 218 8.26 10.59 -17.66
CA VAL A 218 7.97 9.14 -17.67
C VAL A 218 9.18 8.36 -18.17
N ALA A 219 9.78 8.78 -19.30
CA ALA A 219 10.97 8.11 -19.83
C ALA A 219 12.20 8.22 -18.89
N GLN A 220 12.39 9.38 -18.26
CA GLN A 220 13.45 9.60 -17.28
C GLN A 220 13.27 8.71 -16.05
N LEU A 221 12.05 8.65 -15.52
CA LEU A 221 11.72 7.83 -14.36
C LEU A 221 11.87 6.33 -14.67
N ASP A 222 11.38 5.88 -15.83
CA ASP A 222 11.55 4.47 -16.23
C ASP A 222 13.02 4.07 -16.33
N ALA A 223 13.86 4.93 -16.90
CA ALA A 223 15.31 4.72 -16.95
C ALA A 223 15.95 4.71 -15.55
N ALA A 224 15.54 5.62 -14.67
CA ALA A 224 16.04 5.70 -13.30
C ALA A 224 15.67 4.46 -12.47
N LEU A 225 14.42 4.00 -12.59
CA LEU A 225 13.96 2.78 -11.94
C LEU A 225 14.67 1.54 -12.49
N ALA A 226 14.93 1.48 -13.80
CA ALA A 226 15.71 0.40 -14.41
C ALA A 226 17.16 0.38 -13.94
N HIS A 227 17.76 1.57 -13.75
CA HIS A 227 19.09 1.69 -13.16
C HIS A 227 19.10 1.23 -11.70
N PHE A 228 18.15 1.68 -10.90
CA PHE A 228 17.99 1.24 -9.52
C PHE A 228 17.87 -0.29 -9.42
N ALA A 229 17.01 -0.91 -10.24
CA ALA A 229 16.87 -2.36 -10.26
C ALA A 229 18.18 -3.10 -10.56
N LYS A 230 19.02 -2.57 -11.46
CA LYS A 230 20.34 -3.15 -11.75
C LYS A 230 21.28 -3.08 -10.55
N VAL A 231 21.33 -1.95 -9.85
CA VAL A 231 22.16 -1.80 -8.65
C VAL A 231 21.65 -2.73 -7.54
N VAL A 232 20.33 -2.84 -7.34
CA VAL A 232 19.73 -3.78 -6.39
C VAL A 232 20.08 -5.22 -6.75
N ALA A 233 19.95 -5.61 -8.02
CA ALA A 233 20.28 -6.95 -8.48
C ALA A 233 21.77 -7.29 -8.26
N ALA A 234 22.67 -6.33 -8.50
CA ALA A 234 24.09 -6.51 -8.20
C ALA A 234 24.38 -6.67 -6.70
N THR A 235 23.61 -5.97 -5.85
CA THR A 235 23.78 -6.01 -4.38
C THR A 235 23.18 -7.28 -3.76
N LEU A 236 21.97 -7.70 -4.21
CA LEU A 236 21.24 -8.84 -3.63
C LEU A 236 21.50 -10.17 -4.35
N GLY A 237 22.08 -10.14 -5.56
CA GLY A 237 22.35 -11.32 -6.38
C GLY A 237 21.14 -11.84 -7.16
N GLU A 238 20.00 -11.12 -7.16
CA GLU A 238 18.76 -11.52 -7.83
C GLU A 238 18.05 -10.32 -8.45
N ASP A 239 17.48 -10.49 -9.64
CA ASP A 239 16.69 -9.47 -10.35
C ASP A 239 15.18 -9.68 -10.12
N PHE A 240 14.57 -8.75 -9.42
CA PHE A 240 13.13 -8.72 -9.14
C PHE A 240 12.33 -7.83 -10.10
N SER A 241 12.96 -7.15 -11.05
CA SER A 241 12.33 -6.09 -11.86
C SER A 241 11.16 -6.58 -12.74
N ARG A 242 11.15 -7.87 -13.06
CA ARG A 242 10.14 -8.51 -13.92
C ARG A 242 9.09 -9.32 -13.16
N VAL A 243 9.18 -9.41 -11.84
CA VAL A 243 8.17 -10.11 -11.04
C VAL A 243 6.82 -9.40 -11.22
N PRO A 244 5.72 -10.14 -11.49
CA PRO A 244 4.40 -9.53 -11.61
C PRO A 244 4.02 -8.74 -10.34
N GLY A 245 3.48 -7.53 -10.52
CA GLY A 245 3.02 -6.67 -9.43
C GLY A 245 4.07 -5.76 -8.81
N VAL A 246 5.37 -5.95 -9.09
CA VAL A 246 6.41 -5.10 -8.48
C VAL A 246 6.37 -3.64 -8.96
N GLY A 247 5.71 -3.35 -10.08
CA GLY A 247 5.45 -1.99 -10.55
C GLY A 247 4.34 -1.25 -9.78
N ALA A 248 3.58 -1.95 -8.93
CA ALA A 248 2.54 -1.33 -8.12
C ALA A 248 3.08 -0.17 -7.29
N ALA A 249 2.26 0.86 -7.11
CA ALA A 249 2.59 2.06 -6.33
C ALA A 249 3.91 2.75 -6.75
N GLY A 250 4.13 2.86 -8.07
CA GLY A 250 5.34 3.51 -8.59
C GLY A 250 6.62 2.72 -8.29
N GLY A 251 6.49 1.40 -8.22
CA GLY A 251 7.57 0.47 -7.93
C GLY A 251 7.80 0.21 -6.43
N LEU A 252 6.94 0.70 -5.53
CA LEU A 252 7.03 0.35 -4.11
C LEU A 252 6.92 -1.18 -3.93
N GLY A 253 6.12 -1.86 -4.77
CA GLY A 253 6.07 -3.32 -4.82
C GLY A 253 7.44 -3.96 -5.05
N PHE A 254 8.35 -3.34 -5.83
CA PHE A 254 9.71 -3.82 -6.02
C PHE A 254 10.50 -3.82 -4.71
N ALA A 255 10.46 -2.71 -3.95
CA ALA A 255 11.11 -2.64 -2.64
C ALA A 255 10.54 -3.69 -1.68
N ALA A 256 9.20 -3.82 -1.63
CA ALA A 256 8.54 -4.81 -0.79
C ALA A 256 8.98 -6.24 -1.15
N ARG A 257 9.08 -6.57 -2.44
CA ARG A 257 9.52 -7.90 -2.88
C ARG A 257 10.98 -8.17 -2.58
N ALA A 258 11.87 -7.23 -2.94
CA ALA A 258 13.31 -7.43 -2.89
C ALA A 258 13.88 -7.38 -1.46
N PHE A 259 13.38 -6.46 -0.61
CA PHE A 259 13.95 -6.19 0.70
C PHE A 259 13.10 -6.71 1.86
N LEU A 260 11.76 -6.68 1.72
CA LEU A 260 10.85 -7.14 2.77
C LEU A 260 10.39 -8.59 2.53
N ARG A 261 10.83 -9.24 1.46
CA ARG A 261 10.43 -10.60 1.07
C ARG A 261 8.93 -10.78 0.95
N ALA A 262 8.21 -9.71 0.60
CA ALA A 262 6.76 -9.66 0.58
C ALA A 262 6.15 -10.71 -0.37
N ARG A 263 5.02 -11.29 0.07
CA ARG A 263 4.15 -12.13 -0.75
C ARG A 263 3.03 -11.28 -1.31
N PHE A 264 2.80 -11.35 -2.62
CA PHE A 264 1.72 -10.65 -3.29
C PHE A 264 0.47 -11.52 -3.29
N ARG A 265 -0.65 -10.91 -2.93
CA ARG A 265 -1.97 -11.55 -2.92
C ARG A 265 -3.01 -10.58 -3.48
N PRO A 266 -4.09 -11.10 -4.12
CA PRO A 266 -5.24 -10.27 -4.48
C PRO A 266 -5.79 -9.55 -3.24
N GLY A 267 -6.00 -8.23 -3.36
CA GLY A 267 -6.41 -7.40 -2.23
C GLY A 267 -7.74 -7.85 -1.64
N ILE A 268 -8.72 -8.14 -2.51
CA ILE A 268 -10.04 -8.60 -2.08
C ILE A 268 -9.99 -9.91 -1.29
N GLU A 269 -9.14 -10.88 -1.69
CA GLU A 269 -9.01 -12.16 -0.99
C GLU A 269 -8.43 -11.94 0.41
N LEU A 270 -7.41 -11.10 0.50
CA LEU A 270 -6.71 -10.81 1.75
C LEU A 270 -7.63 -10.08 2.73
N VAL A 271 -8.38 -9.08 2.26
CA VAL A 271 -9.35 -8.36 3.10
C VAL A 271 -10.52 -9.26 3.51
N ALA A 272 -11.04 -10.08 2.60
CA ALA A 272 -12.10 -11.03 2.92
C ALA A 272 -11.68 -12.07 3.99
N GLU A 273 -10.42 -12.53 3.93
CA GLU A 273 -9.84 -13.41 4.96
C GLU A 273 -9.78 -12.71 6.33
N LEU A 274 -9.22 -11.49 6.37
CA LEU A 274 -9.12 -10.71 7.61
C LEU A 274 -10.48 -10.36 8.19
N ALA A 275 -11.46 -10.04 7.33
CA ALA A 275 -12.84 -9.78 7.73
C ALA A 275 -13.60 -11.03 8.20
N GLY A 276 -13.02 -12.24 8.10
CA GLY A 276 -13.70 -13.49 8.45
C GLY A 276 -14.92 -13.75 7.58
N LEU A 277 -14.89 -13.37 6.30
CA LEU A 277 -16.04 -13.48 5.41
C LEU A 277 -16.48 -14.91 5.22
N ALA A 278 -15.53 -15.86 5.05
CA ALA A 278 -15.85 -17.27 4.84
C ALA A 278 -16.66 -17.85 6.00
N ASP A 279 -16.27 -17.57 7.24
CA ASP A 279 -17.00 -18.04 8.44
C ASP A 279 -18.36 -17.35 8.56
N ALA A 280 -18.45 -16.07 8.22
CA ALA A 280 -19.71 -15.33 8.23
C ALA A 280 -20.74 -15.93 7.24
N LEU A 281 -20.28 -16.43 6.09
CA LEU A 281 -21.14 -17.02 5.06
C LEU A 281 -21.72 -18.38 5.46
N VAL A 282 -21.14 -19.08 6.41
CA VAL A 282 -21.67 -20.38 6.87
C VAL A 282 -23.07 -20.18 7.46
N GLY A 283 -24.07 -20.83 6.85
CA GLY A 283 -25.49 -20.74 7.27
C GLY A 283 -26.15 -19.38 7.02
N ALA A 284 -25.60 -18.55 6.14
CA ALA A 284 -26.24 -17.32 5.72
C ALA A 284 -27.45 -17.60 4.82
N ASP A 285 -28.59 -16.98 5.14
CA ASP A 285 -29.80 -17.04 4.31
C ASP A 285 -29.72 -16.04 3.14
N LEU A 286 -28.99 -14.94 3.33
CA LEU A 286 -28.83 -13.88 2.34
C LEU A 286 -27.46 -13.23 2.45
N VAL A 287 -26.86 -12.96 1.29
CA VAL A 287 -25.60 -12.19 1.17
C VAL A 287 -25.87 -10.96 0.31
N LEU A 288 -25.51 -9.79 0.84
CA LEU A 288 -25.57 -8.53 0.13
C LEU A 288 -24.16 -8.03 -0.10
N THR A 289 -23.79 -7.86 -1.35
CA THR A 289 -22.52 -7.31 -1.77
C THR A 289 -22.72 -6.25 -2.83
N GLY A 290 -21.75 -5.43 -3.07
CA GLY A 290 -21.79 -4.41 -4.11
C GLY A 290 -20.43 -3.73 -4.26
N LEU A 291 -20.14 -3.30 -5.49
CA LEU A 291 -18.98 -2.52 -5.84
C LEU A 291 -19.47 -1.20 -6.40
N GLY A 292 -19.12 -0.10 -5.75
CA GLY A 292 -19.43 1.25 -6.20
C GLY A 292 -18.31 1.76 -7.11
N GLY A 293 -18.46 1.60 -8.41
CA GLY A 293 -17.57 2.20 -9.38
C GLY A 293 -18.27 2.38 -10.71
N MET A 294 -18.42 3.60 -11.15
CA MET A 294 -18.67 3.94 -12.55
C MET A 294 -17.49 4.77 -13.07
#